data_b640636c8bcd11d987aad2a065945351
#
_entry.id   b640636c8bcd11d987aad2a065945351
#
_cell.length_a   1.000
_cell.length_b   1.000
_cell.length_c   1.000
_cell.angle_alpha   90.00
_cell.angle_beta   90.00
_cell.angle_gamma   90.00
#
_symmetry.space_group_name_H-M   'P 1'
#
loop_
_entity.id
_entity.type
_entity.pdbx_description
1 polymer ?
#
loop_
_entity_poly.entity_id
_entity_poly.type
_entity_poly.pdbx_seq_one_letter_code
_entity_poly.pdbx_strand_id
1 'polypeptide(L)'
;MTQVATLPEPLADVAPPRGQHGAAAWALWLARRIGLAVLTLWLVSVVVFVATTALGDPVRAILGRDFNANKSRVAQLTAQLNLDEPLPVRYLHWLGGLFQGDMGTSLANQQPVSEQIGPTVLNTLVLVLLSALVMIPVAFGIAMISANYRRRRGDTIIQTVLLGLAGLPEFVIGILLIALFSTTVFHWLPAVTLTPTGGHPWDVPKTMILPVATLVLAVAPYVSRIVRATLLEVLDSDYVELARLKGIPETVVMRKHALLNAVVPGIQVIALQLAWLAGGVVIVETLFNYPGIGFQLVDSVKNHDVPMVQALSMIIAAIYVGVNLIADLLSIVLTPRARTAISG
;
A
#
# COMPACT_ATOMS: atom_id res chain seq x y z
N MET A 1 11.29 70.84 33.95
CA MET A 1 10.50 70.51 32.73
C MET A 1 10.80 69.08 32.33
N THR A 2 9.97 68.16 32.79
CA THR A 2 10.11 66.72 32.61
C THR A 2 9.21 66.31 31.44
N GLN A 3 9.82 65.91 30.32
CA GLN A 3 9.10 65.37 29.18
C GLN A 3 8.54 63.98 29.52
N VAL A 4 7.23 63.89 29.55
CA VAL A 4 6.51 62.56 29.64
C VAL A 4 6.59 61.88 28.26
N ALA A 5 7.32 60.78 28.19
CA ALA A 5 7.35 59.96 27.02
C ALA A 5 5.98 59.26 26.84
N THR A 6 5.28 59.56 25.76
CA THR A 6 4.06 58.92 25.36
C THR A 6 4.39 57.51 24.90
N LEU A 7 3.79 56.49 25.53
CA LEU A 7 3.86 55.09 25.08
C LEU A 7 3.28 54.98 23.66
N PRO A 8 3.89 54.18 22.78
CA PRO A 8 3.31 53.92 21.46
C PRO A 8 1.96 53.20 21.60
N GLU A 9 0.99 53.65 20.82
CA GLU A 9 -0.32 53.02 20.69
C GLU A 9 -0.16 51.50 20.42
N PRO A 10 -1.00 50.63 21.05
CA PRO A 10 -0.99 49.23 20.73
C PRO A 10 -1.33 49.07 19.26
N LEU A 11 -0.45 48.37 18.52
CA LEU A 11 -0.67 47.98 17.12
C LEU A 11 -2.06 47.39 17.03
N ALA A 12 -2.93 48.03 16.27
CA ALA A 12 -4.26 47.55 15.96
C ALA A 12 -4.15 46.09 15.49
N ASP A 13 -4.90 45.25 16.15
CA ASP A 13 -5.02 43.83 15.85
C ASP A 13 -5.53 43.72 14.41
N VAL A 14 -4.59 43.62 13.46
CA VAL A 14 -4.90 43.35 12.05
C VAL A 14 -5.32 41.89 11.99
N ALA A 15 -6.61 41.68 12.21
CA ALA A 15 -7.21 40.38 11.96
C ALA A 15 -6.80 39.92 10.54
N PRO A 16 -6.22 38.74 10.39
CA PRO A 16 -5.84 38.25 9.06
C PRO A 16 -7.08 38.22 8.16
N PRO A 17 -6.95 38.63 6.89
CA PRO A 17 -8.08 38.61 5.95
C PRO A 17 -8.69 37.21 5.91
N ARG A 18 -9.95 37.12 6.29
CA ARG A 18 -10.74 35.87 6.13
C ARG A 18 -10.88 35.60 4.64
N GLY A 19 -9.96 34.75 4.11
CA GLY A 19 -9.93 34.40 2.69
C GLY A 19 -11.17 33.63 2.28
N GLN A 20 -11.96 34.24 1.42
CA GLN A 20 -13.09 33.61 0.70
C GLN A 20 -12.60 32.59 -0.36
N HIS A 21 -11.33 32.21 -0.37
CA HIS A 21 -10.69 31.38 -1.40
C HIS A 21 -10.58 29.88 -1.04
N GLY A 22 -11.02 29.47 0.14
CA GLY A 22 -10.86 28.09 0.62
C GLY A 22 -11.46 27.03 -0.32
N ALA A 23 -12.68 27.20 -0.82
CA ALA A 23 -13.34 26.21 -1.66
C ALA A 23 -12.70 26.10 -3.06
N ALA A 24 -12.30 27.21 -3.67
CA ALA A 24 -11.65 27.22 -4.98
C ALA A 24 -10.23 26.62 -4.92
N ALA A 25 -9.47 26.93 -3.88
CA ALA A 25 -8.13 26.38 -3.65
C ALA A 25 -8.18 24.84 -3.42
N TRP A 26 -9.17 24.39 -2.65
CA TRP A 26 -9.45 22.98 -2.46
C TRP A 26 -9.83 22.26 -3.77
N ALA A 27 -10.71 22.86 -4.56
CA ALA A 27 -11.11 22.31 -5.85
C ALA A 27 -9.91 22.20 -6.82
N LEU A 28 -9.07 23.24 -6.86
CA LEU A 28 -7.86 23.23 -7.71
C LEU A 28 -6.85 22.17 -7.25
N TRP A 29 -6.61 22.06 -5.92
CA TRP A 29 -5.75 21.03 -5.37
C TRP A 29 -6.25 19.62 -5.73
N LEU A 30 -7.55 19.36 -5.52
CA LEU A 30 -8.16 18.08 -5.84
C LEU A 30 -8.11 17.79 -7.36
N ALA A 31 -8.43 18.77 -8.20
CA ALA A 31 -8.34 18.64 -9.65
C ALA A 31 -6.91 18.31 -10.11
N ARG A 32 -5.90 18.95 -9.54
CA ARG A 32 -4.49 18.64 -9.81
C ARG A 32 -4.12 17.21 -9.39
N ARG A 33 -4.59 16.75 -8.21
CA ARG A 33 -4.34 15.39 -7.73
C ARG A 33 -5.01 14.34 -8.61
N ILE A 34 -6.28 14.55 -8.96
CA ILE A 34 -6.99 13.66 -9.89
C ILE A 34 -6.32 13.67 -11.27
N GLY A 35 -5.93 14.84 -11.77
CA GLY A 35 -5.21 14.95 -13.04
C GLY A 35 -3.90 14.17 -13.05
N LEU A 36 -3.11 14.26 -11.96
CA LEU A 36 -1.88 13.47 -11.80
C LEU A 36 -2.18 11.97 -11.68
N ALA A 37 -3.25 11.58 -10.98
CA ALA A 37 -3.67 10.19 -10.87
C ALA A 37 -4.05 9.60 -12.23
N VAL A 38 -4.84 10.33 -13.03
CA VAL A 38 -5.23 9.94 -14.39
C VAL A 38 -3.99 9.85 -15.30
N LEU A 39 -3.10 10.84 -15.23
CA LEU A 39 -1.84 10.83 -15.99
C LEU A 39 -0.98 9.62 -15.62
N THR A 40 -0.86 9.30 -14.33
CA THR A 40 -0.11 8.12 -13.85
C THR A 40 -0.72 6.83 -14.40
N LEU A 41 -2.04 6.66 -14.30
CA LEU A 41 -2.72 5.47 -14.84
C LEU A 41 -2.57 5.37 -16.35
N TRP A 42 -2.64 6.49 -17.07
CA TRP A 42 -2.40 6.51 -18.51
C TRP A 42 -0.97 6.10 -18.84
N LEU A 43 0.05 6.65 -18.16
CA LEU A 43 1.45 6.27 -18.38
C LEU A 43 1.67 4.78 -18.08
N VAL A 44 1.10 4.29 -16.98
CA VAL A 44 1.17 2.85 -16.63
C VAL A 44 0.50 2.01 -17.72
N SER A 45 -0.65 2.42 -18.26
CA SER A 45 -1.32 1.67 -19.33
C SER A 45 -0.45 1.57 -20.60
N VAL A 46 0.25 2.64 -20.97
CA VAL A 46 1.19 2.62 -22.11
C VAL A 46 2.35 1.66 -21.82
N VAL A 47 2.95 1.75 -20.62
CA VAL A 47 4.07 0.88 -20.24
C VAL A 47 3.64 -0.59 -20.21
N VAL A 48 2.49 -0.90 -19.61
CA VAL A 48 1.96 -2.27 -19.54
C VAL A 48 1.67 -2.82 -20.94
N PHE A 49 1.05 -2.02 -21.81
CA PHE A 49 0.77 -2.44 -23.18
C PHE A 49 2.05 -2.71 -23.97
N VAL A 50 3.04 -1.82 -23.90
CA VAL A 50 4.33 -2.00 -24.57
C VAL A 50 5.09 -3.19 -23.99
N ALA A 51 5.14 -3.33 -22.66
CA ALA A 51 5.81 -4.45 -22.00
C ALA A 51 5.19 -5.80 -22.37
N THR A 52 3.85 -5.88 -22.42
CA THR A 52 3.16 -7.12 -22.82
C THR A 52 3.36 -7.47 -24.29
N THR A 53 3.46 -6.49 -25.17
CA THR A 53 3.84 -6.73 -26.59
C THR A 53 5.30 -7.20 -26.73
N ALA A 54 6.19 -6.77 -25.83
CA ALA A 54 7.59 -7.21 -25.79
C ALA A 54 7.79 -8.61 -25.19
N LEU A 55 6.80 -9.19 -24.50
CA LEU A 55 6.82 -10.56 -23.98
C LEU A 55 6.88 -11.62 -25.10
N GLY A 56 6.75 -11.24 -26.37
CA GLY A 56 6.80 -12.10 -27.52
C GLY A 56 5.44 -12.35 -28.16
N ASP A 57 5.41 -13.26 -29.13
CA ASP A 57 4.20 -13.62 -29.85
C ASP A 57 3.32 -14.53 -28.95
N PRO A 58 2.16 -14.03 -28.46
CA PRO A 58 1.29 -14.80 -27.59
C PRO A 58 0.72 -16.04 -28.30
N VAL A 59 0.50 -15.99 -29.62
CA VAL A 59 0.02 -17.12 -30.40
C VAL A 59 1.06 -18.25 -30.41
N ARG A 60 2.33 -17.88 -30.56
CA ARG A 60 3.43 -18.84 -30.53
C ARG A 60 3.63 -19.42 -29.13
N ALA A 61 3.45 -18.64 -28.09
CA ALA A 61 3.52 -19.09 -26.70
C ALA A 61 2.42 -20.12 -26.37
N ILE A 62 1.18 -19.88 -26.83
CA ILE A 62 0.03 -20.78 -26.61
C ILE A 62 0.15 -22.09 -27.41
N LEU A 63 0.50 -21.99 -28.70
CA LEU A 63 0.51 -23.15 -29.59
C LEU A 63 1.79 -23.96 -29.50
N GLY A 64 2.89 -23.40 -29.01
CA GLY A 64 4.16 -24.08 -28.86
C GLY A 64 4.58 -24.82 -30.14
N ARG A 65 4.68 -26.15 -30.06
CA ARG A 65 5.04 -27.02 -31.19
C ARG A 65 3.99 -27.03 -32.30
N ASP A 66 2.71 -26.83 -31.98
CA ASP A 66 1.60 -26.86 -32.93
C ASP A 66 1.46 -25.57 -33.74
N PHE A 67 2.27 -24.53 -33.46
CA PHE A 67 2.26 -23.24 -34.21
C PHE A 67 2.43 -23.45 -35.72
N ASN A 68 3.34 -24.34 -36.14
CA ASN A 68 3.59 -24.60 -37.55
C ASN A 68 2.60 -25.64 -38.14
N ALA A 69 1.97 -26.42 -37.31
CA ALA A 69 1.08 -27.52 -37.76
C ALA A 69 -0.37 -27.06 -37.95
N ASN A 70 -0.84 -26.05 -37.20
CA ASN A 70 -2.25 -25.65 -37.17
C ASN A 70 -2.44 -24.18 -37.61
N LYS A 71 -2.30 -23.94 -38.91
CA LYS A 71 -2.44 -22.58 -39.49
C LYS A 71 -3.82 -21.92 -39.25
N SER A 72 -4.89 -22.76 -39.20
CA SER A 72 -6.24 -22.23 -38.94
C SER A 72 -6.37 -21.73 -37.51
N ARG A 73 -5.77 -22.42 -36.55
CA ARG A 73 -5.79 -21.97 -35.13
C ARG A 73 -4.92 -20.74 -34.91
N VAL A 74 -3.77 -20.64 -35.60
CA VAL A 74 -2.94 -19.44 -35.64
C VAL A 74 -3.75 -18.24 -36.12
N ALA A 75 -4.42 -18.38 -37.28
CA ALA A 75 -5.24 -17.29 -37.85
C ALA A 75 -6.39 -16.87 -36.90
N GLN A 76 -7.07 -17.84 -36.25
CA GLN A 76 -8.10 -17.54 -35.28
C GLN A 76 -7.56 -16.72 -34.07
N LEU A 77 -6.47 -17.17 -33.48
CA LEU A 77 -5.86 -16.48 -32.32
C LEU A 77 -5.31 -15.10 -32.72
N THR A 78 -4.71 -14.98 -33.89
CA THR A 78 -4.24 -13.69 -34.43
C THR A 78 -5.38 -12.71 -34.59
N ALA A 79 -6.51 -13.17 -35.12
CA ALA A 79 -7.72 -12.34 -35.27
C ALA A 79 -8.36 -11.99 -33.90
N GLN A 80 -8.45 -12.96 -32.96
CA GLN A 80 -8.99 -12.73 -31.62
C GLN A 80 -8.18 -11.70 -30.83
N LEU A 81 -6.87 -11.66 -31.04
CA LEU A 81 -5.96 -10.75 -30.34
C LEU A 81 -5.69 -9.46 -31.14
N ASN A 82 -6.35 -9.29 -32.30
CA ASN A 82 -6.16 -8.15 -33.20
C ASN A 82 -4.68 -7.90 -33.55
N LEU A 83 -3.88 -8.97 -33.69
CA LEU A 83 -2.43 -8.84 -33.90
C LEU A 83 -2.06 -8.27 -35.28
N ASP A 84 -2.98 -8.32 -36.22
CA ASP A 84 -2.81 -7.75 -37.58
C ASP A 84 -2.96 -6.22 -37.61
N GLU A 85 -3.50 -5.62 -36.53
CA GLU A 85 -3.68 -4.18 -36.45
C GLU A 85 -2.38 -3.46 -36.02
N PRO A 86 -2.18 -2.21 -36.46
CA PRO A 86 -1.07 -1.37 -35.98
C PRO A 86 -1.11 -1.18 -34.47
N LEU A 87 0.04 -1.17 -33.81
CA LEU A 87 0.16 -1.06 -32.36
C LEU A 87 -0.68 0.09 -31.72
N PRO A 88 -0.72 1.32 -32.28
CA PRO A 88 -1.55 2.39 -31.72
C PRO A 88 -3.05 2.07 -31.73
N VAL A 89 -3.54 1.40 -32.78
CA VAL A 89 -4.96 1.01 -32.90
C VAL A 89 -5.30 -0.06 -31.88
N ARG A 90 -4.43 -1.08 -31.75
CA ARG A 90 -4.57 -2.12 -30.72
C ARG A 90 -4.59 -1.55 -29.30
N TYR A 91 -3.72 -0.57 -29.01
CA TYR A 91 -3.70 0.12 -27.74
C TYR A 91 -5.03 0.82 -27.46
N LEU A 92 -5.57 1.56 -28.44
CA LEU A 92 -6.85 2.26 -28.28
C LEU A 92 -8.04 1.30 -28.13
N HIS A 93 -8.06 0.19 -28.87
CA HIS A 93 -9.07 -0.86 -28.73
C HIS A 93 -9.02 -1.49 -27.32
N TRP A 94 -7.83 -1.88 -26.87
CA TRP A 94 -7.64 -2.43 -25.53
C TRP A 94 -8.03 -1.44 -24.42
N LEU A 95 -7.58 -0.20 -24.51
CA LEU A 95 -7.89 0.83 -23.53
C LEU A 95 -9.40 1.15 -23.53
N GLY A 96 -10.02 1.20 -24.71
CA GLY A 96 -11.47 1.40 -24.87
C GLY A 96 -12.29 0.25 -24.27
N GLY A 97 -11.86 -0.99 -24.48
CA GLY A 97 -12.44 -2.19 -23.86
C GLY A 97 -12.36 -2.13 -22.34
N LEU A 98 -11.21 -1.75 -21.79
CA LEU A 98 -11.02 -1.62 -20.34
C LEU A 98 -12.01 -0.63 -19.70
N PHE A 99 -12.30 0.51 -20.35
CA PHE A 99 -13.30 1.48 -19.89
C PHE A 99 -14.75 0.95 -19.97
N GLN A 100 -15.00 -0.02 -20.85
CA GLN A 100 -16.31 -0.67 -20.98
C GLN A 100 -16.45 -1.90 -20.07
N GLY A 101 -15.40 -2.24 -19.28
CA GLY A 101 -15.37 -3.41 -18.43
C GLY A 101 -14.99 -4.70 -19.16
N ASP A 102 -14.65 -4.62 -20.45
CA ASP A 102 -14.12 -5.74 -21.20
C ASP A 102 -12.61 -5.83 -20.99
N MET A 103 -12.20 -6.80 -20.19
CA MET A 103 -10.80 -7.09 -19.87
C MET A 103 -10.22 -8.22 -20.75
N GLY A 104 -11.03 -8.68 -21.72
CA GLY A 104 -10.67 -9.78 -22.60
C GLY A 104 -10.84 -11.16 -21.99
N THR A 105 -10.35 -12.16 -22.70
CA THR A 105 -10.41 -13.58 -22.33
C THR A 105 -9.00 -14.08 -22.05
N SER A 106 -8.83 -14.77 -20.92
CA SER A 106 -7.55 -15.42 -20.55
C SER A 106 -7.12 -16.40 -21.63
N LEU A 107 -5.86 -16.32 -22.02
CA LEU A 107 -5.29 -17.22 -23.02
C LEU A 107 -4.95 -18.60 -22.42
N ALA A 108 -4.73 -18.68 -21.12
CA ALA A 108 -4.36 -19.89 -20.42
C ALA A 108 -5.56 -20.83 -20.21
N ASN A 109 -6.72 -20.31 -19.84
CA ASN A 109 -7.90 -21.11 -19.47
C ASN A 109 -9.16 -20.82 -20.28
N GLN A 110 -9.12 -19.84 -21.22
CA GLN A 110 -10.22 -19.45 -22.11
C GLN A 110 -11.47 -18.94 -21.37
N GLN A 111 -11.29 -18.41 -20.14
CA GLN A 111 -12.38 -17.82 -19.36
C GLN A 111 -12.29 -16.29 -19.39
N PRO A 112 -13.42 -15.56 -19.23
CA PRO A 112 -13.41 -14.11 -19.12
C PRO A 112 -12.51 -13.66 -17.95
N VAL A 113 -11.62 -12.71 -18.21
CA VAL A 113 -10.70 -12.18 -17.20
C VAL A 113 -11.46 -11.49 -16.05
N SER A 114 -12.57 -10.82 -16.37
CA SER A 114 -13.42 -10.13 -15.39
C SER A 114 -13.98 -11.05 -14.29
N GLU A 115 -14.27 -12.33 -14.62
CA GLU A 115 -14.79 -13.28 -13.64
C GLU A 115 -13.73 -13.78 -12.66
N GLN A 116 -12.46 -13.83 -13.10
CA GLN A 116 -11.35 -14.35 -12.32
C GLN A 116 -10.75 -13.29 -11.37
N ILE A 117 -10.85 -12.02 -11.72
CA ILE A 117 -10.22 -10.93 -10.97
C ILE A 117 -10.92 -10.66 -9.64
N GLY A 118 -12.25 -10.74 -9.58
CA GLY A 118 -13.01 -10.43 -8.37
C GLY A 118 -12.54 -11.18 -7.14
N PRO A 119 -12.48 -12.52 -7.17
CA PRO A 119 -11.98 -13.34 -6.06
C PRO A 119 -10.52 -13.03 -5.68
N THR A 120 -9.62 -12.83 -6.66
CA THR A 120 -8.21 -12.56 -6.39
C THR A 120 -7.99 -11.20 -5.74
N VAL A 121 -8.71 -10.16 -6.19
CA VAL A 121 -8.70 -8.83 -5.55
C VAL A 121 -9.20 -8.91 -4.10
N LEU A 122 -10.31 -9.62 -3.87
CA LEU A 122 -10.86 -9.79 -2.52
C LEU A 122 -9.87 -10.50 -1.60
N ASN A 123 -9.22 -11.56 -2.06
CA ASN A 123 -8.20 -12.28 -1.30
C ASN A 123 -7.05 -11.36 -0.90
N THR A 124 -6.50 -10.58 -1.83
CA THR A 124 -5.44 -9.60 -1.52
C THR A 124 -5.90 -8.55 -0.53
N LEU A 125 -7.12 -8.00 -0.71
CA LEU A 125 -7.67 -7.01 0.22
C LEU A 125 -7.79 -7.57 1.63
N VAL A 126 -8.27 -8.80 1.79
CA VAL A 126 -8.36 -9.46 3.11
C VAL A 126 -6.97 -9.63 3.72
N LEU A 127 -5.98 -10.07 2.95
CA LEU A 127 -4.61 -10.22 3.43
C LEU A 127 -4.02 -8.88 3.89
N VAL A 128 -4.17 -7.82 3.10
CA VAL A 128 -3.66 -6.48 3.41
C VAL A 128 -4.37 -5.90 4.64
N LEU A 129 -5.70 -5.99 4.70
CA LEU A 129 -6.48 -5.47 5.83
C LEU A 129 -6.18 -6.22 7.12
N LEU A 130 -6.06 -7.54 7.07
CA LEU A 130 -5.70 -8.35 8.24
C LEU A 130 -4.27 -8.02 8.71
N SER A 131 -3.34 -7.87 7.76
CA SER A 131 -1.97 -7.45 8.08
C SER A 131 -1.93 -6.06 8.69
N ALA A 132 -2.70 -5.10 8.17
CA ALA A 132 -2.82 -3.76 8.74
C ALA A 132 -3.42 -3.78 10.15
N LEU A 133 -4.49 -4.58 10.36
CA LEU A 133 -5.16 -4.73 11.66
C LEU A 133 -4.21 -5.26 12.74
N VAL A 134 -3.30 -6.16 12.40
CA VAL A 134 -2.29 -6.69 13.32
C VAL A 134 -1.09 -5.75 13.43
N MET A 135 -0.63 -5.18 12.33
CA MET A 135 0.53 -4.31 12.27
C MET A 135 0.37 -3.05 13.11
N ILE A 136 -0.81 -2.40 13.05
CA ILE A 136 -1.06 -1.14 13.76
C ILE A 136 -0.84 -1.30 15.28
N PRO A 137 -1.54 -2.20 16.00
CA PRO A 137 -1.34 -2.34 17.43
C PRO A 137 0.07 -2.82 17.78
N VAL A 138 0.69 -3.68 16.97
CA VAL A 138 2.07 -4.14 17.17
C VAL A 138 3.04 -2.97 17.07
N ALA A 139 2.94 -2.15 16.02
CA ALA A 139 3.83 -1.01 15.81
C ALA A 139 3.70 0.04 16.92
N PHE A 140 2.47 0.40 17.31
CA PHE A 140 2.23 1.35 18.39
C PHE A 140 2.67 0.77 19.75
N GLY A 141 2.42 -0.51 20.01
CA GLY A 141 2.87 -1.19 21.21
C GLY A 141 4.39 -1.17 21.37
N ILE A 142 5.11 -1.53 20.31
CA ILE A 142 6.59 -1.48 20.29
C ILE A 142 7.08 -0.04 20.48
N ALA A 143 6.47 0.96 19.80
CA ALA A 143 6.82 2.36 19.93
C ALA A 143 6.66 2.86 21.37
N MET A 144 5.54 2.54 22.02
CA MET A 144 5.27 2.91 23.43
C MET A 144 6.26 2.25 24.39
N ILE A 145 6.51 0.94 24.21
CA ILE A 145 7.47 0.21 25.05
C ILE A 145 8.86 0.84 24.91
N SER A 146 9.31 1.06 23.68
CA SER A 146 10.60 1.68 23.38
C SER A 146 10.73 3.10 23.96
N ALA A 147 9.68 3.93 23.80
CA ALA A 147 9.65 5.27 24.39
C ALA A 147 9.71 5.26 25.94
N ASN A 148 9.05 4.30 26.58
CA ASN A 148 9.07 4.12 28.04
C ASN A 148 10.47 3.71 28.56
N TYR A 149 11.22 2.94 27.76
CA TYR A 149 12.62 2.57 28.06
C TYR A 149 13.65 3.56 27.53
N ARG A 150 13.23 4.78 27.17
CA ARG A 150 14.07 5.86 26.67
C ARG A 150 15.40 5.96 27.43
N ARG A 151 16.53 6.06 26.69
CA ARG A 151 17.90 6.17 27.22
C ARG A 151 18.36 4.96 28.06
N ARG A 152 17.64 3.83 28.04
CA ARG A 152 18.04 2.57 28.70
C ARG A 152 18.46 1.53 27.66
N ARG A 153 19.19 0.51 28.10
CA ARG A 153 19.63 -0.60 27.25
C ARG A 153 18.49 -1.29 26.49
N GLY A 154 17.30 -1.37 27.11
CA GLY A 154 16.10 -1.94 26.48
C GLY A 154 15.68 -1.20 25.21
N ASP A 155 15.69 0.13 25.25
CA ASP A 155 15.43 0.94 24.06
C ASP A 155 16.44 0.67 22.93
N THR A 156 17.74 0.64 23.27
CA THR A 156 18.79 0.34 22.29
C THR A 156 18.59 -1.03 21.65
N ILE A 157 18.28 -2.06 22.44
CA ILE A 157 18.04 -3.41 21.92
C ILE A 157 16.84 -3.41 20.96
N ILE A 158 15.71 -2.82 21.36
CA ILE A 158 14.51 -2.74 20.52
C ILE A 158 14.85 -2.03 19.20
N GLN A 159 15.51 -0.86 19.24
CA GLN A 159 15.85 -0.09 18.04
C GLN A 159 16.84 -0.85 17.14
N THR A 160 17.79 -1.60 17.71
CA THR A 160 18.71 -2.43 16.94
C THR A 160 17.99 -3.57 16.23
N VAL A 161 17.07 -4.26 16.92
CA VAL A 161 16.26 -5.32 16.31
C VAL A 161 15.36 -4.77 15.20
N LEU A 162 14.69 -3.64 15.44
CA LEU A 162 13.85 -2.99 14.43
C LEU A 162 14.67 -2.55 13.21
N LEU A 163 15.89 -2.05 13.42
CA LEU A 163 16.79 -1.68 12.33
C LEU A 163 17.24 -2.90 11.54
N GLY A 164 17.56 -3.99 12.21
CA GLY A 164 17.90 -5.27 11.58
C GLY A 164 16.77 -5.80 10.71
N LEU A 165 15.53 -5.82 11.27
CA LEU A 165 14.34 -6.25 10.51
C LEU A 165 14.03 -5.33 9.32
N ALA A 166 14.15 -4.01 9.49
CA ALA A 166 13.92 -3.04 8.41
C ALA A 166 14.96 -3.15 7.28
N GLY A 167 16.12 -3.74 7.53
CA GLY A 167 17.15 -4.00 6.52
C GLY A 167 16.94 -5.32 5.75
N LEU A 168 16.02 -6.17 6.18
CA LEU A 168 15.73 -7.44 5.50
C LEU A 168 14.63 -7.26 4.45
N PRO A 169 14.83 -7.77 3.22
CA PRO A 169 13.74 -7.89 2.26
C PRO A 169 12.62 -8.78 2.80
N GLU A 170 11.36 -8.49 2.46
CA GLU A 170 10.19 -9.22 2.96
C GLU A 170 10.22 -10.72 2.63
N PHE A 171 10.75 -11.11 1.46
CA PHE A 171 10.85 -12.52 1.10
C PHE A 171 11.86 -13.27 2.00
N VAL A 172 12.92 -12.61 2.45
CA VAL A 172 13.88 -13.20 3.40
C VAL A 172 13.19 -13.46 4.74
N ILE A 173 12.42 -12.49 5.24
CA ILE A 173 11.60 -12.66 6.45
C ILE A 173 10.65 -13.85 6.27
N GLY A 174 9.95 -13.91 5.14
CA GLY A 174 9.02 -15.01 4.83
C GLY A 174 9.70 -16.37 4.81
N ILE A 175 10.85 -16.50 4.14
CA ILE A 175 11.61 -17.77 4.08
C ILE A 175 12.08 -18.18 5.49
N LEU A 176 12.56 -17.22 6.30
CA LEU A 176 12.96 -17.51 7.68
C LEU A 176 11.78 -17.97 8.54
N LEU A 177 10.60 -17.38 8.38
CA LEU A 177 9.38 -17.82 9.07
C LEU A 177 8.93 -19.20 8.62
N ILE A 178 8.98 -19.50 7.32
CA ILE A 178 8.71 -20.86 6.78
C ILE A 178 9.70 -21.86 7.39
N ALA A 179 10.99 -21.58 7.35
CA ALA A 179 12.01 -22.44 7.91
C ALA A 179 11.77 -22.70 9.40
N LEU A 180 11.47 -21.66 10.16
CA LEU A 180 11.28 -21.76 11.61
C LEU A 180 9.98 -22.47 11.99
N PHE A 181 8.85 -22.11 11.39
CA PHE A 181 7.53 -22.53 11.85
C PHE A 181 6.89 -23.64 11.02
N SER A 182 7.40 -23.92 9.81
CA SER A 182 6.79 -24.89 8.92
C SER A 182 7.67 -26.11 8.63
N THR A 183 8.95 -25.90 8.30
CA THR A 183 9.75 -27.00 7.70
C THR A 183 10.88 -27.52 8.57
N THR A 184 11.55 -26.68 9.38
CA THR A 184 12.82 -27.12 10.01
C THR A 184 12.72 -27.30 11.52
N VAL A 185 12.05 -26.37 12.24
CA VAL A 185 12.10 -26.34 13.73
C VAL A 185 10.78 -26.81 14.35
N PHE A 186 9.70 -26.06 14.15
CA PHE A 186 8.47 -26.26 14.92
C PHE A 186 7.37 -27.06 14.21
N HIS A 187 7.27 -27.06 12.90
CA HIS A 187 6.24 -27.75 12.10
C HIS A 187 4.78 -27.44 12.53
N TRP A 188 4.51 -26.21 13.00
CA TRP A 188 3.19 -25.83 13.55
C TRP A 188 2.26 -25.23 12.49
N LEU A 189 2.83 -24.59 11.47
CA LEU A 189 2.11 -23.83 10.46
C LEU A 189 2.42 -24.33 9.06
N PRO A 190 1.46 -24.31 8.13
CA PRO A 190 1.72 -24.70 6.74
C PRO A 190 2.61 -23.67 6.03
N ALA A 191 3.50 -24.16 5.15
CA ALA A 191 4.40 -23.32 4.34
C ALA A 191 3.67 -22.56 3.24
N VAL A 192 2.55 -23.10 2.78
CA VAL A 192 1.76 -22.56 1.67
C VAL A 192 0.31 -22.38 2.08
N THR A 193 -0.37 -21.46 1.40
CA THR A 193 -1.79 -21.26 1.61
C THR A 193 -2.60 -22.36 0.93
N LEU A 194 -3.35 -23.10 1.72
CA LEU A 194 -4.25 -24.13 1.24
C LEU A 194 -5.66 -23.56 1.19
N THR A 195 -6.24 -23.49 -0.01
CA THR A 195 -7.63 -23.10 -0.22
C THR A 195 -8.47 -24.30 -0.56
N PRO A 196 -9.61 -24.54 0.13
CA PRO A 196 -10.56 -25.56 -0.27
C PRO A 196 -11.08 -25.30 -1.70
N THR A 197 -11.50 -26.33 -2.41
CA THR A 197 -12.09 -26.16 -3.74
C THR A 197 -13.32 -25.24 -3.68
N GLY A 198 -13.28 -24.12 -4.39
CA GLY A 198 -14.33 -23.10 -4.36
C GLY A 198 -14.39 -22.25 -3.09
N GLY A 199 -13.43 -22.42 -2.15
CA GLY A 199 -13.32 -21.65 -0.91
C GLY A 199 -12.34 -20.50 -0.99
N HIS A 200 -12.12 -19.89 0.16
CA HIS A 200 -11.23 -18.74 0.33
C HIS A 200 -10.07 -19.06 1.29
N PRO A 201 -8.95 -18.31 1.25
CA PRO A 201 -7.82 -18.49 2.17
C PRO A 201 -8.20 -18.42 3.65
N TRP A 202 -9.17 -17.59 4.02
CA TRP A 202 -9.63 -17.43 5.40
C TRP A 202 -10.48 -18.60 5.92
N ASP A 203 -10.92 -19.50 5.06
CA ASP A 203 -11.59 -20.75 5.49
C ASP A 203 -10.61 -21.67 6.24
N VAL A 204 -9.30 -21.48 6.01
CA VAL A 204 -8.22 -22.18 6.71
C VAL A 204 -7.30 -21.14 7.38
N PRO A 205 -7.69 -20.52 8.50
CA PRO A 205 -6.98 -19.37 9.10
C PRO A 205 -5.49 -19.63 9.42
N LYS A 206 -5.12 -20.86 9.70
CA LYS A 206 -3.72 -21.24 9.97
C LYS A 206 -2.79 -20.92 8.80
N THR A 207 -3.29 -20.98 7.56
CA THR A 207 -2.50 -20.71 6.35
C THR A 207 -2.22 -19.23 6.14
N MET A 208 -2.99 -18.36 6.79
CA MET A 208 -2.82 -16.90 6.71
C MET A 208 -1.80 -16.36 7.71
N ILE A 209 -1.44 -17.14 8.75
CA ILE A 209 -0.59 -16.65 9.84
C ILE A 209 0.80 -16.24 9.34
N LEU A 210 1.46 -17.09 8.55
CA LEU A 210 2.81 -16.78 8.05
C LEU A 210 2.84 -15.62 7.03
N PRO A 211 1.94 -15.56 6.02
CA PRO A 211 1.84 -14.40 5.15
C PRO A 211 1.61 -13.08 5.91
N VAL A 212 0.64 -13.06 6.84
CA VAL A 212 0.35 -11.89 7.67
C VAL A 212 1.55 -11.52 8.55
N ALA A 213 2.18 -12.50 9.22
CA ALA A 213 3.35 -12.24 10.05
C ALA A 213 4.52 -11.67 9.24
N THR A 214 4.73 -12.15 8.01
CA THR A 214 5.75 -11.64 7.09
C THR A 214 5.52 -10.15 6.79
N LEU A 215 4.30 -9.79 6.38
CA LEU A 215 3.95 -8.39 6.07
C LEU A 215 4.04 -7.50 7.31
N VAL A 216 3.60 -8.00 8.48
CA VAL A 216 3.70 -7.26 9.74
C VAL A 216 5.16 -7.01 10.10
N LEU A 217 6.01 -8.02 10.06
CA LEU A 217 7.44 -7.88 10.40
C LEU A 217 8.22 -7.04 9.40
N ALA A 218 7.80 -6.98 8.14
CA ALA A 218 8.40 -6.10 7.14
C ALA A 218 8.06 -4.62 7.38
N VAL A 219 6.84 -4.30 7.81
CA VAL A 219 6.33 -2.93 7.88
C VAL A 219 6.35 -2.34 9.29
N ALA A 220 6.02 -3.12 10.32
CA ALA A 220 5.93 -2.64 11.71
C ALA A 220 7.21 -1.96 12.22
N PRO A 221 8.44 -2.41 11.86
CA PRO A 221 9.67 -1.72 12.28
C PRO A 221 9.73 -0.26 11.84
N TYR A 222 9.35 0.03 10.60
CA TYR A 222 9.36 1.38 10.07
C TYR A 222 8.33 2.27 10.77
N VAL A 223 7.08 1.80 10.87
CA VAL A 223 5.99 2.52 11.56
C VAL A 223 6.33 2.76 13.03
N SER A 224 6.82 1.74 13.74
CA SER A 224 7.21 1.85 15.17
C SER A 224 8.25 2.93 15.41
N ARG A 225 9.26 3.03 14.54
CA ARG A 225 10.34 4.03 14.69
C ARG A 225 9.83 5.46 14.52
N ILE A 226 8.95 5.68 13.56
CA ILE A 226 8.38 7.02 13.33
C ILE A 226 7.43 7.38 14.47
N VAL A 227 6.51 6.49 14.85
CA VAL A 227 5.60 6.72 15.97
C VAL A 227 6.39 6.98 17.26
N ARG A 228 7.48 6.21 17.52
CA ARG A 228 8.34 6.46 18.66
C ARG A 228 9.00 7.86 18.61
N ALA A 229 9.51 8.29 17.45
CA ALA A 229 10.11 9.61 17.31
C ALA A 229 9.09 10.71 17.67
N THR A 230 7.88 10.62 17.16
CA THR A 230 6.79 11.54 17.50
C THR A 230 6.40 11.48 18.98
N LEU A 231 6.33 10.26 19.57
CA LEU A 231 6.07 10.12 21.01
C LEU A 231 7.12 10.84 21.85
N LEU A 232 8.40 10.74 21.49
CA LEU A 232 9.48 11.40 22.21
C LEU A 232 9.40 12.93 22.08
N GLU A 233 9.09 13.46 20.90
CA GLU A 233 8.89 14.88 20.67
C GLU A 233 7.74 15.42 21.54
N VAL A 234 6.62 14.70 21.60
CA VAL A 234 5.47 15.06 22.44
C VAL A 234 5.84 14.98 23.93
N LEU A 235 6.55 13.94 24.36
CA LEU A 235 6.95 13.77 25.77
C LEU A 235 7.94 14.85 26.25
N ASP A 236 8.64 15.49 25.35
CA ASP A 236 9.57 16.61 25.64
C ASP A 236 8.90 18.00 25.52
N SER A 237 7.58 18.05 25.26
CA SER A 237 6.84 19.30 25.15
C SER A 237 6.47 19.91 26.50
N ASP A 238 6.37 21.27 26.56
CA ASP A 238 6.07 22.04 27.76
C ASP A 238 4.74 21.63 28.42
N TYR A 239 3.72 21.27 27.63
CA TYR A 239 2.44 20.86 28.20
C TYR A 239 2.48 19.50 28.90
N VAL A 240 3.37 18.61 28.48
CA VAL A 240 3.63 17.34 29.17
C VAL A 240 4.42 17.57 30.45
N GLU A 241 5.40 18.47 30.42
CA GLU A 241 6.11 18.90 31.62
C GLU A 241 5.17 19.50 32.65
N LEU A 242 4.26 20.38 32.23
CA LEU A 242 3.22 20.94 33.09
C LEU A 242 2.29 19.85 33.68
N ALA A 243 1.95 18.83 32.89
CA ALA A 243 1.14 17.71 33.36
C ALA A 243 1.86 16.92 34.48
N ARG A 244 3.17 16.69 34.33
CA ARG A 244 4.02 16.05 35.35
C ARG A 244 4.13 16.89 36.60
N LEU A 245 4.30 18.20 36.47
CA LEU A 245 4.33 19.15 37.61
C LEU A 245 3.00 19.15 38.39
N LYS A 246 1.88 18.89 37.73
CA LYS A 246 0.56 18.69 38.36
C LYS A 246 0.38 17.33 39.02
N GLY A 247 1.41 16.47 39.03
CA GLY A 247 1.37 15.15 39.66
C GLY A 247 0.59 14.10 38.86
N ILE A 248 0.35 14.30 37.57
CA ILE A 248 -0.34 13.31 36.73
C ILE A 248 0.58 12.08 36.56
N PRO A 249 0.11 10.85 36.83
CA PRO A 249 0.91 9.63 36.68
C PRO A 249 1.44 9.45 35.26
N GLU A 250 2.69 8.99 35.11
CA GLU A 250 3.37 8.82 33.83
C GLU A 250 2.60 7.92 32.84
N THR A 251 1.88 6.91 33.36
CA THR A 251 1.02 6.04 32.52
C THR A 251 -0.15 6.80 31.87
N VAL A 252 -0.68 7.80 32.56
CA VAL A 252 -1.77 8.67 32.06
C VAL A 252 -1.18 9.68 31.07
N VAL A 253 -0.02 10.25 31.38
CA VAL A 253 0.73 11.13 30.47
C VAL A 253 1.00 10.40 29.13
N MET A 254 1.53 9.18 29.21
CA MET A 254 1.82 8.37 28.02
C MET A 254 0.55 8.09 27.20
N ARG A 255 -0.53 7.61 27.82
CA ARG A 255 -1.74 7.17 27.10
C ARG A 255 -2.63 8.32 26.64
N LYS A 256 -2.85 9.35 27.48
CA LYS A 256 -3.79 10.44 27.17
C LYS A 256 -3.15 11.65 26.52
N HIS A 257 -1.89 11.93 26.82
CA HIS A 257 -1.23 13.12 26.30
C HIS A 257 -0.26 12.81 25.14
N ALA A 258 0.60 11.79 25.31
CA ALA A 258 1.58 11.47 24.28
C ALA A 258 0.99 10.67 23.12
N LEU A 259 0.33 9.53 23.42
CA LEU A 259 -0.16 8.62 22.39
C LEU A 259 -1.21 9.27 21.46
N LEU A 260 -2.21 9.98 22.03
CA LEU A 260 -3.25 10.63 21.23
C LEU A 260 -2.69 11.65 20.25
N ASN A 261 -1.64 12.38 20.66
CA ASN A 261 -0.98 13.35 19.78
C ASN A 261 -0.05 12.69 18.76
N ALA A 262 0.52 11.52 19.07
CA ALA A 262 1.33 10.75 18.14
C ALA A 262 0.49 9.94 17.12
N VAL A 263 -0.80 9.72 17.39
CA VAL A 263 -1.71 9.01 16.47
C VAL A 263 -1.85 9.74 15.14
N VAL A 264 -1.97 11.07 15.14
CA VAL A 264 -2.18 11.85 13.91
C VAL A 264 -1.04 11.68 12.89
N PRO A 265 0.24 11.95 13.22
CA PRO A 265 1.34 11.64 12.30
C PRO A 265 1.51 10.15 12.09
N GLY A 266 1.17 9.31 13.07
CA GLY A 266 1.16 7.85 12.92
C GLY A 266 0.20 7.36 11.82
N ILE A 267 -1.00 7.90 11.74
CA ILE A 267 -1.98 7.57 10.68
C ILE A 267 -1.44 7.93 9.30
N GLN A 268 -0.75 9.07 9.15
CA GLN A 268 -0.14 9.47 7.87
C GLN A 268 0.90 8.44 7.40
N VAL A 269 1.74 7.98 8.31
CA VAL A 269 2.75 6.96 8.02
C VAL A 269 2.10 5.62 7.67
N ILE A 270 1.07 5.23 8.41
CA ILE A 270 0.31 4.00 8.13
C ILE A 270 -0.32 4.08 6.74
N ALA A 271 -0.93 5.20 6.37
CA ALA A 271 -1.53 5.39 5.05
C ALA A 271 -0.50 5.22 3.92
N LEU A 272 0.71 5.77 4.07
CA LEU A 272 1.82 5.57 3.14
C LEU A 272 2.27 4.10 3.09
N GLN A 273 2.31 3.42 4.24
CA GLN A 273 2.69 2.01 4.31
C GLN A 273 1.64 1.07 3.73
N LEU A 274 0.36 1.42 3.81
CA LEU A 274 -0.70 0.67 3.13
C LEU A 274 -0.56 0.75 1.60
N ALA A 275 -0.18 1.91 1.07
CA ALA A 275 0.14 2.05 -0.36
C ALA A 275 1.34 1.19 -0.75
N TRP A 276 2.39 1.14 0.09
CA TRP A 276 3.56 0.29 -0.13
C TRP A 276 3.19 -1.21 -0.06
N LEU A 277 2.36 -1.62 0.90
CA LEU A 277 1.86 -2.99 1.01
C LEU A 277 1.15 -3.46 -0.26
N ALA A 278 0.42 -2.58 -0.95
CA ALA A 278 -0.24 -2.92 -2.21
C ALA A 278 0.74 -3.37 -3.31
N GLY A 279 2.00 -2.90 -3.28
CA GLY A 279 3.07 -3.33 -4.18
C GLY A 279 3.87 -4.54 -3.65
N GLY A 280 4.24 -4.54 -2.36
CA GLY A 280 5.04 -5.60 -1.74
C GLY A 280 4.31 -6.91 -1.51
N VAL A 281 2.98 -6.87 -1.48
CA VAL A 281 2.14 -8.06 -1.29
C VAL A 281 2.36 -9.13 -2.38
N VAL A 282 2.76 -8.74 -3.60
CA VAL A 282 3.00 -9.66 -4.74
C VAL A 282 4.05 -10.72 -4.39
N ILE A 283 5.14 -10.32 -3.74
CA ILE A 283 6.24 -11.21 -3.37
C ILE A 283 5.75 -12.20 -2.29
N VAL A 284 5.03 -11.71 -1.29
CA VAL A 284 4.51 -12.54 -0.20
C VAL A 284 3.45 -13.52 -0.71
N GLU A 285 2.53 -13.07 -1.57
CA GLU A 285 1.53 -13.93 -2.19
C GLU A 285 2.18 -15.06 -3.01
N THR A 286 3.21 -14.72 -3.79
CA THR A 286 3.94 -15.72 -4.59
C THR A 286 4.70 -16.71 -3.69
N LEU A 287 5.35 -16.22 -2.63
CA LEU A 287 6.12 -17.05 -1.71
C LEU A 287 5.25 -18.08 -0.99
N PHE A 288 4.05 -17.67 -0.56
CA PHE A 288 3.13 -18.52 0.19
C PHE A 288 2.05 -19.19 -0.68
N ASN A 289 2.13 -19.10 -2.00
CA ASN A 289 1.07 -19.54 -2.94
C ASN A 289 -0.32 -19.00 -2.52
N TYR A 290 -0.36 -17.77 -2.04
CA TYR A 290 -1.60 -17.12 -1.64
C TYR A 290 -2.34 -16.65 -2.90
N PRO A 291 -3.61 -17.06 -3.14
CA PRO A 291 -4.33 -16.81 -4.38
C PRO A 291 -4.86 -15.37 -4.50
N GLY A 292 -3.95 -14.41 -4.48
CA GLY A 292 -4.20 -12.99 -4.65
C GLY A 292 -3.82 -12.46 -6.03
N ILE A 293 -3.96 -11.14 -6.21
CA ILE A 293 -3.69 -10.47 -7.51
C ILE A 293 -2.22 -10.55 -7.91
N GLY A 294 -1.30 -10.49 -6.94
CA GLY A 294 0.13 -10.58 -7.21
C GLY A 294 0.56 -11.99 -7.63
N PHE A 295 0.08 -13.02 -6.94
CA PHE A 295 0.30 -14.41 -7.32
C PHE A 295 -0.23 -14.67 -8.73
N GLN A 296 -1.47 -14.26 -9.00
CA GLN A 296 -2.10 -14.42 -10.31
C GLN A 296 -1.35 -13.65 -11.40
N LEU A 297 -0.82 -12.46 -11.11
CA LEU A 297 -0.01 -11.69 -12.05
C LEU A 297 1.26 -12.44 -12.43
N VAL A 298 2.00 -12.95 -11.45
CA VAL A 298 3.24 -13.70 -11.68
C VAL A 298 2.96 -15.00 -12.48
N ASP A 299 1.89 -15.69 -12.14
CA ASP A 299 1.47 -16.89 -12.86
C ASP A 299 1.09 -16.58 -14.32
N SER A 300 0.31 -15.50 -14.55
CA SER A 300 -0.09 -15.06 -15.88
C SER A 300 1.10 -14.63 -16.74
N VAL A 301 2.13 -13.99 -16.15
CA VAL A 301 3.37 -13.66 -16.86
C VAL A 301 4.10 -14.93 -17.29
N LYS A 302 4.20 -15.93 -16.42
CA LYS A 302 4.84 -17.24 -16.76
C LYS A 302 4.11 -17.98 -17.89
N ASN A 303 2.78 -17.86 -17.90
CA ASN A 303 1.92 -18.51 -18.90
C ASN A 303 1.70 -17.66 -20.16
N HIS A 304 2.33 -16.46 -20.27
CA HIS A 304 2.19 -15.51 -21.39
C HIS A 304 0.72 -15.11 -21.63
N ASP A 305 -0.08 -15.03 -20.55
CA ASP A 305 -1.49 -14.64 -20.60
C ASP A 305 -1.59 -13.10 -20.64
N VAL A 306 -1.40 -12.56 -21.83
CA VAL A 306 -1.35 -11.11 -22.06
C VAL A 306 -2.59 -10.37 -21.55
N PRO A 307 -3.85 -10.79 -21.84
CA PRO A 307 -5.03 -10.08 -21.32
C PRO A 307 -5.08 -10.06 -19.79
N MET A 308 -4.76 -11.17 -19.13
CA MET A 308 -4.73 -11.25 -17.67
C MET A 308 -3.64 -10.37 -17.08
N VAL A 309 -2.41 -10.38 -17.66
CA VAL A 309 -1.31 -9.50 -17.21
C VAL A 309 -1.68 -8.03 -17.33
N GLN A 310 -2.28 -7.62 -18.45
CA GLN A 310 -2.72 -6.25 -18.68
C GLN A 310 -3.78 -5.81 -17.66
N ALA A 311 -4.81 -6.63 -17.48
CA ALA A 311 -5.91 -6.33 -16.55
C ALA A 311 -5.42 -6.24 -15.09
N LEU A 312 -4.66 -7.23 -14.60
CA LEU A 312 -4.13 -7.24 -13.24
C LEU A 312 -3.17 -6.09 -12.98
N SER A 313 -2.29 -5.78 -13.93
CA SER A 313 -1.37 -4.65 -13.81
C SER A 313 -2.11 -3.31 -13.69
N MET A 314 -3.17 -3.10 -14.47
CA MET A 314 -3.99 -1.90 -14.40
C MET A 314 -4.77 -1.81 -13.08
N ILE A 315 -5.29 -2.94 -12.58
CA ILE A 315 -5.99 -2.98 -11.29
C ILE A 315 -5.03 -2.69 -10.13
N ILE A 316 -3.83 -3.29 -10.13
CA ILE A 316 -2.81 -3.00 -9.12
C ILE A 316 -2.44 -1.51 -9.14
N ALA A 317 -2.24 -0.94 -10.34
CA ALA A 317 -1.96 0.48 -10.49
C ALA A 317 -3.11 1.36 -9.99
N ALA A 318 -4.36 1.00 -10.30
CA ALA A 318 -5.55 1.73 -9.85
C ALA A 318 -5.71 1.66 -8.32
N ILE A 319 -5.50 0.49 -7.71
CA ILE A 319 -5.50 0.32 -6.25
C ILE A 319 -4.40 1.18 -5.62
N TYR A 320 -3.18 1.13 -6.14
CA TYR A 320 -2.05 1.92 -5.64
C TYR A 320 -2.32 3.42 -5.71
N VAL A 321 -2.79 3.91 -6.85
CA VAL A 321 -3.16 5.33 -7.05
C VAL A 321 -4.32 5.73 -6.14
N GLY A 322 -5.34 4.86 -6.01
CA GLY A 322 -6.49 5.09 -5.13
C GLY A 322 -6.09 5.19 -3.66
N VAL A 323 -5.27 4.26 -3.17
CA VAL A 323 -4.76 4.27 -1.79
C VAL A 323 -3.92 5.52 -1.51
N ASN A 324 -3.03 5.93 -2.45
CA ASN A 324 -2.26 7.16 -2.31
C ASN A 324 -3.17 8.40 -2.27
N LEU A 325 -4.19 8.46 -3.11
CA LEU A 325 -5.14 9.58 -3.11
C LEU A 325 -5.90 9.67 -1.76
N ILE A 326 -6.34 8.53 -1.22
CA ILE A 326 -6.96 8.44 0.10
C ILE A 326 -5.98 8.88 1.19
N ALA A 327 -4.72 8.44 1.13
CA ALA A 327 -3.67 8.83 2.07
C ALA A 327 -3.42 10.33 2.06
N ASP A 328 -3.37 10.96 0.88
CA ASP A 328 -3.24 12.40 0.72
C ASP A 328 -4.43 13.15 1.33
N LEU A 329 -5.67 12.69 1.07
CA LEU A 329 -6.88 13.28 1.64
C LEU A 329 -6.90 13.18 3.18
N LEU A 330 -6.58 12.00 3.72
CA LEU A 330 -6.48 11.79 5.16
C LEU A 330 -5.42 12.68 5.79
N SER A 331 -4.26 12.83 5.15
CA SER A 331 -3.18 13.71 5.64
C SER A 331 -3.64 15.15 5.79
N ILE A 332 -4.41 15.69 4.84
CA ILE A 332 -4.93 17.05 4.89
C ILE A 332 -6.04 17.20 5.94
N VAL A 333 -6.95 16.21 6.01
CA VAL A 333 -8.05 16.23 6.98
C VAL A 333 -7.51 16.22 8.41
N LEU A 334 -6.47 15.41 8.68
CA LEU A 334 -5.89 15.22 10.00
C LEU A 334 -4.89 16.30 10.40
N THR A 335 -4.38 17.12 9.45
CA THR A 335 -3.37 18.16 9.75
C THR A 335 -3.97 19.55 9.59
N PRO A 336 -4.40 20.23 10.69
CA PRO A 336 -5.01 21.58 10.60
C PRO A 336 -4.11 22.62 9.92
N ARG A 337 -2.78 22.52 10.10
CA ARG A 337 -1.79 23.38 9.44
C ARG A 337 -1.74 23.19 7.91
N ALA A 338 -1.99 21.99 7.40
CA ALA A 338 -2.06 21.75 5.98
C ALA A 338 -3.30 22.37 5.34
N ARG A 339 -4.41 22.47 6.10
CA ARG A 339 -5.62 23.19 5.67
C ARG A 339 -5.36 24.68 5.46
N THR A 340 -4.61 25.33 6.36
CA THR A 340 -4.28 26.75 6.25
C THR A 340 -3.28 27.04 5.13
N ALA A 341 -2.37 26.12 4.83
CA ALA A 341 -1.42 26.23 3.71
C ALA A 341 -2.09 26.13 2.32
N ILE A 342 -3.24 25.47 2.21
CA ILE A 342 -4.01 25.36 0.96
C ILE A 342 -4.95 26.56 0.78
N SER A 343 -5.35 27.21 1.87
CA SER A 343 -6.27 28.34 1.87
C SER A 343 -5.58 29.71 1.82
N GLY A 344 -4.28 29.80 1.96
CA GLY A 344 -3.44 30.99 1.80
C GLY A 344 -2.67 30.99 0.53
#